data_f2da0dfd2214a28d5ef167bb078dda4c
#
_entry.id   f2da0dfd2214a28d5ef167bb078dda4c
#
_cell.length_a   1.000
_cell.length_b   1.000
_cell.length_c   1.000
_cell.angle_alpha   90.00
_cell.angle_beta   90.00
_cell.angle_gamma   90.00
#
_symmetry.space_group_name_H-M   'P 1'
#
loop_
_entity.id
_entity.type
_entity.pdbx_description
1 polymer ?
#
loop_
_entity_poly.entity_id
_entity_poly.type
_entity_poly.pdbx_seq_one_letter_code
_entity_poly.pdbx_strand_id
1 'polypeptide(L)'
;MKDKVLSWMREQRMTAPGDTVICAVSGGADSVCMLHVLLSLRTALGITVEAVHFNHHLRGAESDRDEAFVRALCAKLDVALHIGNGDVRARATKRHESVEEAARALRYAFFASLPGLIATAHTQDDNLETVLLNLTRGTGLAGLCGIPPKRKSFIRPMLAVSRTEIEAYLEQNGLSHVTDSTNFLPDARRNRLRQSVIPLLKAENPSLCETAFRMCRLLEADEAQLSAQAEVVLQQARLAD
;
A
#
# COMPACT_ATOMS: atom_id res chain seq x y z
N MET A 1 -4.47 7.91 15.76
CA MET A 1 -4.29 7.35 14.42
C MET A 1 -5.20 7.98 13.36
N LYS A 2 -6.53 8.10 13.57
CA LYS A 2 -7.47 8.69 12.57
C LYS A 2 -7.04 10.09 12.12
N ASP A 3 -6.72 10.98 13.05
CA ASP A 3 -6.28 12.35 12.72
C ASP A 3 -4.98 12.37 11.91
N LYS A 4 -4.07 11.44 12.19
CA LYS A 4 -2.82 11.27 11.45
C LYS A 4 -3.08 10.87 9.99
N VAL A 5 -3.99 9.91 9.77
CA VAL A 5 -4.41 9.50 8.42
C VAL A 5 -5.15 10.64 7.70
N LEU A 6 -6.07 11.34 8.39
CA LEU A 6 -6.80 12.47 7.82
C LEU A 6 -5.86 13.59 7.38
N SER A 7 -4.93 13.98 8.25
CA SER A 7 -3.92 15.02 7.95
C SER A 7 -3.05 14.60 6.77
N TRP A 8 -2.59 13.34 6.76
CA TRP A 8 -1.79 12.78 5.68
C TRP A 8 -2.51 12.79 4.33
N MET A 9 -3.76 12.33 4.30
CA MET A 9 -4.56 12.33 3.07
C MET A 9 -4.80 13.73 2.52
N ARG A 10 -5.05 14.71 3.41
CA ARG A 10 -5.24 16.12 3.03
C ARG A 10 -3.95 16.76 2.51
N GLU A 11 -2.84 16.56 3.22
CA GLU A 11 -1.52 17.06 2.83
C GLU A 11 -1.12 16.56 1.44
N GLN A 12 -1.36 15.27 1.19
CA GLN A 12 -1.04 14.64 -0.10
C GLN A 12 -2.12 14.82 -1.17
N ARG A 13 -3.20 15.54 -0.89
CA ARG A 13 -4.33 15.74 -1.80
C ARG A 13 -4.76 14.43 -2.45
N MET A 14 -4.91 13.38 -1.61
CA MET A 14 -5.21 12.04 -2.11
C MET A 14 -6.59 11.93 -2.72
N THR A 15 -7.56 12.66 -2.15
CA THR A 15 -8.97 12.63 -2.55
C THR A 15 -9.56 14.03 -2.66
N ALA A 16 -10.63 14.15 -3.44
CA ALA A 16 -11.53 15.29 -3.49
C ALA A 16 -12.92 14.90 -2.98
N PRO A 17 -13.75 15.86 -2.50
CA PRO A 17 -15.15 15.59 -2.19
C PRO A 17 -15.89 15.01 -3.40
N GLY A 18 -16.66 13.95 -3.16
CA GLY A 18 -17.37 13.19 -4.19
C GLY A 18 -16.61 12.00 -4.75
N ASP A 19 -15.32 11.83 -4.44
CA ASP A 19 -14.56 10.67 -4.89
C ASP A 19 -15.08 9.37 -4.26
N THR A 20 -15.03 8.28 -5.03
CA THR A 20 -15.16 6.91 -4.53
C THR A 20 -13.78 6.34 -4.25
N VAL A 21 -13.53 5.93 -3.01
CA VAL A 21 -12.30 5.27 -2.57
C VAL A 21 -12.57 3.79 -2.36
N ILE A 22 -11.92 2.94 -3.14
CA ILE A 22 -12.07 1.49 -3.11
C ILE A 22 -10.87 0.88 -2.35
N CYS A 23 -11.14 0.40 -1.15
CA CYS A 23 -10.12 -0.18 -0.26
C CYS A 23 -9.73 -1.59 -0.71
N ALA A 24 -8.47 -1.82 -1.02
CA ALA A 24 -7.95 -3.17 -1.29
C ALA A 24 -7.82 -3.95 0.03
N VAL A 25 -8.74 -4.90 0.25
CA VAL A 25 -8.84 -5.68 1.50
C VAL A 25 -8.41 -7.11 1.26
N SER A 26 -7.29 -7.52 1.86
CA SER A 26 -6.80 -8.90 1.83
C SER A 26 -7.34 -9.76 2.99
N GLY A 27 -7.92 -9.14 4.01
CA GLY A 27 -8.27 -9.76 5.29
C GLY A 27 -7.21 -9.58 6.37
N GLY A 28 -5.97 -9.25 6.00
CA GLY A 28 -4.89 -9.01 6.95
C GLY A 28 -5.05 -7.68 7.71
N ALA A 29 -4.34 -7.57 8.84
CA ALA A 29 -4.42 -6.48 9.82
C ALA A 29 -4.41 -5.08 9.19
N ASP A 30 -3.43 -4.79 8.33
CA ASP A 30 -3.25 -3.45 7.74
C ASP A 30 -4.44 -3.06 6.86
N SER A 31 -4.96 -4.01 6.06
CA SER A 31 -6.06 -3.77 5.14
C SER A 31 -7.41 -3.63 5.86
N VAL A 32 -7.63 -4.40 6.93
CA VAL A 32 -8.82 -4.29 7.79
C VAL A 32 -8.81 -2.95 8.54
N CYS A 33 -7.66 -2.58 9.11
CA CYS A 33 -7.47 -1.30 9.76
C CYS A 33 -7.73 -0.13 8.80
N MET A 34 -7.16 -0.17 7.59
CA MET A 34 -7.37 0.86 6.56
C MET A 34 -8.85 1.04 6.24
N LEU A 35 -9.57 -0.05 5.97
CA LEU A 35 -11.00 0.00 5.66
C LEU A 35 -11.78 0.68 6.79
N HIS A 36 -11.57 0.25 8.04
CA HIS A 36 -12.27 0.79 9.20
C HIS A 36 -11.94 2.28 9.45
N VAL A 37 -10.68 2.69 9.27
CA VAL A 37 -10.27 4.10 9.38
C VAL A 37 -10.93 4.95 8.31
N LEU A 38 -10.88 4.53 7.05
CA LEU A 38 -11.46 5.30 5.93
C LEU A 38 -12.99 5.41 6.05
N LEU A 39 -13.67 4.36 6.50
CA LEU A 39 -15.10 4.45 6.84
C LEU A 39 -15.38 5.50 7.91
N SER A 40 -14.55 5.58 8.94
CA SER A 40 -14.70 6.58 9.99
C SER A 40 -14.43 8.01 9.54
N LEU A 41 -13.64 8.18 8.48
CA LEU A 41 -13.24 9.47 7.92
C LEU A 41 -14.07 9.90 6.70
N ARG A 42 -14.99 9.04 6.21
CA ARG A 42 -15.73 9.27 4.96
C ARG A 42 -16.46 10.61 4.91
N THR A 43 -17.11 10.98 6.00
CA THR A 43 -17.83 12.26 6.11
C THR A 43 -16.85 13.45 6.13
N ALA A 44 -15.76 13.36 6.90
CA ALA A 44 -14.77 14.41 7.01
C ALA A 44 -13.98 14.68 5.71
N LEU A 45 -13.90 13.66 4.84
CA LEU A 45 -13.27 13.71 3.51
C LEU A 45 -14.28 13.96 2.38
N GLY A 46 -15.58 13.78 2.65
CA GLY A 46 -16.63 13.88 1.64
C GLY A 46 -16.56 12.77 0.58
N ILE A 47 -16.14 11.56 0.96
CA ILE A 47 -15.91 10.44 0.04
C ILE A 47 -16.90 9.30 0.26
N THR A 48 -17.10 8.49 -0.78
CA THR A 48 -17.71 7.17 -0.68
C THR A 48 -16.61 6.12 -0.48
N VAL A 49 -16.84 5.14 0.39
CA VAL A 49 -15.88 4.06 0.66
C VAL A 49 -16.48 2.73 0.26
N GLU A 50 -15.77 2.02 -0.61
CA GLU A 50 -16.06 0.66 -1.06
C GLU A 50 -14.87 -0.24 -0.77
N ALA A 51 -15.02 -1.54 -0.98
CA ALA A 51 -13.94 -2.51 -0.80
C ALA A 51 -13.71 -3.32 -2.08
N VAL A 52 -12.48 -3.77 -2.27
CA VAL A 52 -12.11 -4.73 -3.31
C VAL A 52 -11.25 -5.83 -2.73
N HIS A 53 -11.58 -7.07 -3.07
CA HIS A 53 -10.77 -8.25 -2.78
C HIS A 53 -10.38 -8.97 -4.07
N PHE A 54 -9.16 -9.51 -4.12
CA PHE A 54 -8.70 -10.31 -5.25
C PHE A 54 -8.24 -11.68 -4.75
N ASN A 55 -8.98 -12.73 -5.12
CA ASN A 55 -8.63 -14.10 -4.78
C ASN A 55 -7.68 -14.68 -5.85
N HIS A 56 -6.48 -15.01 -5.43
CA HIS A 56 -5.45 -15.60 -6.31
C HIS A 56 -5.59 -17.11 -6.49
N HIS A 57 -6.41 -17.79 -5.68
CA HIS A 57 -6.58 -19.26 -5.61
C HIS A 57 -5.27 -20.04 -5.47
N LEU A 58 -4.21 -19.42 -4.92
CA LEU A 58 -2.89 -20.05 -4.81
C LEU A 58 -2.77 -20.99 -3.60
N ARG A 59 -3.60 -20.78 -2.57
CA ARG A 59 -3.55 -21.50 -1.29
C ARG A 59 -4.78 -22.37 -1.04
N GLY A 60 -5.57 -22.66 -2.09
CA GLY A 60 -6.77 -23.47 -1.95
C GLY A 60 -7.73 -22.97 -0.86
N ALA A 61 -8.08 -23.83 0.09
CA ALA A 61 -9.05 -23.52 1.15
C ALA A 61 -8.67 -22.27 2.01
N GLU A 62 -7.41 -21.93 2.17
CA GLU A 62 -7.02 -20.70 2.87
C GLU A 62 -7.44 -19.45 2.08
N SER A 63 -7.27 -19.47 0.75
CA SER A 63 -7.70 -18.34 -0.09
C SER A 63 -9.22 -18.14 -0.05
N ASP A 64 -9.97 -19.24 0.00
CA ASP A 64 -11.44 -19.19 0.07
C ASP A 64 -11.92 -18.74 1.47
N ARG A 65 -11.23 -19.15 2.53
CA ARG A 65 -11.45 -18.67 3.90
C ARG A 65 -11.22 -17.16 4.00
N ASP A 66 -10.13 -16.66 3.42
CA ASP A 66 -9.79 -15.24 3.45
C ASP A 66 -10.84 -14.40 2.68
N GLU A 67 -11.30 -14.88 1.53
CA GLU A 67 -12.42 -14.25 0.81
C GLU A 67 -13.70 -14.26 1.62
N ALA A 68 -14.06 -15.39 2.25
CA ALA A 68 -15.25 -15.49 3.09
C ALA A 68 -15.19 -14.51 4.29
N PHE A 69 -14.02 -14.37 4.91
CA PHE A 69 -13.79 -13.38 5.95
C PHE A 69 -14.04 -11.95 5.45
N VAL A 70 -13.49 -11.57 4.29
CA VAL A 70 -13.66 -10.22 3.73
C VAL A 70 -15.13 -9.97 3.37
N ARG A 71 -15.85 -10.96 2.82
CA ARG A 71 -17.30 -10.87 2.55
C ARG A 71 -18.09 -10.59 3.82
N ALA A 72 -17.83 -11.37 4.89
CA ALA A 72 -18.49 -11.19 6.18
C ALA A 72 -18.19 -9.83 6.81
N LEU A 73 -16.93 -9.38 6.74
CA LEU A 73 -16.50 -8.07 7.22
C LEU A 73 -17.22 -6.94 6.50
N CYS A 74 -17.24 -6.95 5.17
CA CYS A 74 -17.91 -5.91 4.37
C CYS A 74 -19.43 -5.90 4.60
N ALA A 75 -20.07 -7.06 4.71
CA ALA A 75 -21.50 -7.16 5.05
C ALA A 75 -21.80 -6.56 6.43
N LYS A 76 -20.94 -6.86 7.45
CA LYS A 76 -21.07 -6.29 8.80
C LYS A 76 -20.91 -4.77 8.83
N LEU A 77 -20.06 -4.22 7.97
CA LEU A 77 -19.75 -2.79 7.91
C LEU A 77 -20.65 -2.03 6.92
N ASP A 78 -21.56 -2.72 6.24
CA ASP A 78 -22.43 -2.17 5.17
C ASP A 78 -21.61 -1.47 4.07
N VAL A 79 -20.62 -2.19 3.52
CA VAL A 79 -19.69 -1.70 2.49
C VAL A 79 -19.85 -2.53 1.22
N ALA A 80 -20.02 -1.86 0.09
CA ALA A 80 -20.01 -2.50 -1.22
C ALA A 80 -18.66 -3.20 -1.48
N LEU A 81 -18.71 -4.46 -1.93
CA LEU A 81 -17.51 -5.28 -2.14
C LEU A 81 -17.42 -5.76 -3.59
N HIS A 82 -16.31 -5.40 -4.25
CA HIS A 82 -15.90 -5.95 -5.54
C HIS A 82 -15.00 -7.15 -5.35
N ILE A 83 -15.28 -8.26 -6.03
CA ILE A 83 -14.43 -9.45 -5.98
C ILE A 83 -13.90 -9.75 -7.37
N GLY A 84 -12.58 -9.89 -7.45
CA GLY A 84 -11.86 -10.36 -8.62
C GLY A 84 -11.14 -11.66 -8.34
N ASN A 85 -10.90 -12.42 -9.39
CA ASN A 85 -10.06 -13.61 -9.35
C ASN A 85 -9.28 -13.74 -10.67
N GLY A 86 -8.35 -14.69 -10.72
CA GLY A 86 -7.59 -14.96 -11.94
C GLY A 86 -6.71 -16.19 -11.82
N ASP A 87 -6.50 -16.86 -12.94
CA ASP A 87 -5.59 -18.00 -13.00
C ASP A 87 -4.13 -17.51 -13.07
N VAL A 88 -3.52 -17.39 -11.89
CA VAL A 88 -2.14 -16.92 -11.73
C VAL A 88 -1.16 -17.89 -12.39
N ARG A 89 -1.38 -19.21 -12.29
CA ARG A 89 -0.44 -20.22 -12.83
C ARG A 89 -0.45 -20.23 -14.35
N ALA A 90 -1.63 -20.16 -14.96
CA ALA A 90 -1.75 -20.07 -16.42
C ALA A 90 -1.07 -18.79 -16.95
N ARG A 91 -1.25 -17.66 -16.26
CA ARG A 91 -0.57 -16.41 -16.62
C ARG A 91 0.95 -16.51 -16.49
N ALA A 92 1.46 -17.01 -15.36
CA ALA A 92 2.89 -17.17 -15.10
C ALA A 92 3.56 -18.00 -16.20
N THR A 93 2.95 -19.15 -16.57
CA THR A 93 3.43 -20.01 -17.66
C THR A 93 3.41 -19.29 -19.01
N LYS A 94 2.28 -18.64 -19.35
CA LYS A 94 2.11 -17.96 -20.65
C LYS A 94 3.07 -16.77 -20.85
N ARG A 95 3.44 -16.07 -19.78
CA ARG A 95 4.26 -14.85 -19.83
C ARG A 95 5.71 -15.08 -19.42
N HIS A 96 6.08 -16.30 -19.01
CA HIS A 96 7.41 -16.61 -18.47
C HIS A 96 7.82 -15.70 -17.30
N GLU A 97 6.85 -15.38 -16.45
CA GLU A 97 7.04 -14.55 -15.25
C GLU A 97 6.88 -15.40 -13.97
N SER A 98 7.38 -14.91 -12.84
CA SER A 98 7.19 -15.60 -11.56
C SER A 98 5.70 -15.60 -11.14
N VAL A 99 5.32 -16.57 -10.32
CA VAL A 99 3.94 -16.66 -9.78
C VAL A 99 3.56 -15.38 -9.03
N GLU A 100 4.52 -14.76 -8.34
CA GLU A 100 4.30 -13.51 -7.62
C GLU A 100 4.05 -12.32 -8.58
N GLU A 101 4.85 -12.19 -9.63
CA GLU A 101 4.66 -11.16 -10.66
C GLU A 101 3.33 -11.34 -11.38
N ALA A 102 2.96 -12.58 -11.73
CA ALA A 102 1.67 -12.90 -12.34
C ALA A 102 0.50 -12.53 -11.42
N ALA A 103 0.57 -12.91 -10.14
CA ALA A 103 -0.44 -12.59 -9.13
C ALA A 103 -0.60 -11.07 -8.96
N ARG A 104 0.53 -10.36 -8.82
CA ARG A 104 0.55 -8.91 -8.73
C ARG A 104 -0.05 -8.26 -9.97
N ALA A 105 0.34 -8.69 -11.17
CA ALA A 105 -0.13 -8.11 -12.41
C ALA A 105 -1.64 -8.30 -12.61
N LEU A 106 -2.19 -9.49 -12.34
CA LEU A 106 -3.64 -9.76 -12.40
C LEU A 106 -4.42 -8.89 -11.42
N ARG A 107 -3.97 -8.83 -10.17
CA ARG A 107 -4.59 -8.01 -9.14
C ARG A 107 -4.62 -6.52 -9.51
N TYR A 108 -3.49 -5.97 -9.95
CA TYR A 108 -3.43 -4.56 -10.33
C TYR A 108 -4.23 -4.24 -11.59
N ALA A 109 -4.29 -5.16 -12.56
CA ALA A 109 -5.14 -5.01 -13.74
C ALA A 109 -6.62 -4.97 -13.36
N PHE A 110 -7.06 -5.84 -12.47
CA PHE A 110 -8.45 -5.83 -11.96
C PHE A 110 -8.74 -4.55 -11.16
N PHE A 111 -7.85 -4.16 -10.26
CA PHE A 111 -8.04 -2.93 -9.47
C PHE A 111 -8.12 -1.69 -10.36
N ALA A 112 -7.29 -1.60 -11.40
CA ALA A 112 -7.27 -0.47 -12.33
C ALA A 112 -8.51 -0.42 -13.25
N SER A 113 -9.29 -1.50 -13.36
CA SER A 113 -10.55 -1.50 -14.12
C SER A 113 -11.75 -0.96 -13.34
N LEU A 114 -11.62 -0.77 -12.03
CA LEU A 114 -12.68 -0.25 -11.18
C LEU A 114 -12.76 1.28 -11.27
N PRO A 115 -13.98 1.85 -11.26
CA PRO A 115 -14.18 3.30 -11.33
C PRO A 115 -13.95 3.93 -9.94
N GLY A 116 -12.75 4.46 -9.70
CA GLY A 116 -12.45 5.13 -8.43
C GLY A 116 -10.97 5.13 -8.07
N LEU A 117 -10.68 5.63 -6.88
CA LEU A 117 -9.34 5.62 -6.30
C LEU A 117 -9.13 4.34 -5.51
N ILE A 118 -8.07 3.62 -5.82
CA ILE A 118 -7.72 2.36 -5.14
C ILE A 118 -6.82 2.67 -3.94
N ALA A 119 -7.34 2.46 -2.73
CA ALA A 119 -6.55 2.59 -1.51
C ALA A 119 -5.83 1.26 -1.18
N THR A 120 -4.53 1.34 -0.96
CA THR A 120 -3.69 0.20 -0.55
C THR A 120 -3.06 0.45 0.82
N ALA A 121 -3.01 -0.58 1.66
CA ALA A 121 -2.65 -0.48 3.07
C ALA A 121 -1.12 -0.55 3.31
N HIS A 122 -0.33 0.13 2.48
CA HIS A 122 1.11 0.26 2.72
C HIS A 122 1.37 1.17 3.92
N THR A 123 2.31 0.77 4.77
CA THR A 123 2.66 1.40 6.05
C THR A 123 4.04 2.05 6.03
N GLN A 124 4.44 2.72 7.12
CA GLN A 124 5.81 3.19 7.30
C GLN A 124 6.84 2.05 7.27
N ASP A 125 6.48 0.89 7.80
CA ASP A 125 7.35 -0.30 7.79
C ASP A 125 7.57 -0.81 6.36
N ASP A 126 6.53 -0.86 5.51
CA ASP A 126 6.66 -1.17 4.08
C ASP A 126 7.53 -0.15 3.32
N ASN A 127 7.40 1.13 3.71
CA ASN A 127 8.22 2.19 3.13
C ASN A 127 9.70 1.99 3.45
N LEU A 128 10.04 1.73 4.71
CA LEU A 128 11.41 1.42 5.14
C LEU A 128 11.97 0.21 4.39
N GLU A 129 11.20 -0.89 4.28
CA GLU A 129 11.60 -2.06 3.51
C GLU A 129 11.92 -1.70 2.04
N THR A 130 11.08 -0.86 1.44
CA THR A 130 11.26 -0.44 0.04
C THR A 130 12.51 0.41 -0.14
N VAL A 131 12.78 1.35 0.75
CA VAL A 131 13.99 2.18 0.75
C VAL A 131 15.23 1.30 0.87
N LEU A 132 15.26 0.38 1.83
CA LEU A 132 16.39 -0.54 2.03
C LEU A 132 16.61 -1.45 0.82
N LEU A 133 15.53 -1.99 0.23
CA LEU A 133 15.63 -2.78 -1.01
C LEU A 133 16.21 -1.98 -2.17
N ASN A 134 15.80 -0.73 -2.34
CA ASN A 134 16.31 0.14 -3.38
C ASN A 134 17.79 0.49 -3.13
N LEU A 135 18.14 0.80 -1.88
CA LEU A 135 19.53 1.07 -1.48
C LEU A 135 20.44 -0.12 -1.79
N THR A 136 20.03 -1.36 -1.46
CA THR A 136 20.83 -2.56 -1.74
C THR A 136 20.98 -2.91 -3.22
N ARG A 137 20.12 -2.34 -4.08
CA ARG A 137 20.21 -2.50 -5.55
C ARG A 137 21.02 -1.41 -6.24
N GLY A 138 21.40 -0.39 -5.50
CA GLY A 138 21.91 0.86 -6.06
C GLY A 138 20.79 1.68 -6.69
N THR A 139 20.53 2.86 -6.15
CA THR A 139 19.45 3.72 -6.64
C THR A 139 19.86 5.19 -6.59
N GLY A 140 19.29 6.01 -7.47
CA GLY A 140 19.33 7.46 -7.37
C GLY A 140 18.30 7.99 -6.37
N LEU A 141 18.18 9.31 -6.32
CA LEU A 141 17.31 10.04 -5.39
C LEU A 141 15.86 9.54 -5.44
N ALA A 142 15.28 9.39 -6.62
CA ALA A 142 13.91 8.92 -6.81
C ALA A 142 13.61 7.57 -6.12
N GLY A 143 14.55 6.64 -6.09
CA GLY A 143 14.36 5.36 -5.40
C GLY A 143 14.48 5.44 -3.88
N LEU A 144 15.19 6.46 -3.36
CA LEU A 144 15.29 6.74 -1.93
C LEU A 144 14.06 7.46 -1.36
N CYS A 145 13.23 8.07 -2.22
CA CYS A 145 11.94 8.65 -1.82
C CYS A 145 10.95 7.60 -1.29
N GLY A 146 11.22 6.30 -1.50
CA GLY A 146 10.40 5.21 -1.00
C GLY A 146 9.12 4.98 -1.81
N ILE A 147 8.01 4.71 -1.11
CA ILE A 147 6.71 4.44 -1.73
C ILE A 147 5.96 5.77 -1.93
N PRO A 148 5.59 6.15 -3.19
CA PRO A 148 4.88 7.39 -3.42
C PRO A 148 3.47 7.36 -2.79
N PRO A 149 3.02 8.45 -2.15
CA PRO A 149 1.69 8.55 -1.53
C PRO A 149 0.53 8.31 -2.50
N LYS A 150 0.69 8.82 -3.72
CA LYS A 150 -0.28 8.71 -4.81
C LYS A 150 0.44 8.39 -6.11
N ARG A 151 -0.11 7.45 -6.90
CA ARG A 151 0.39 7.12 -8.23
C ARG A 151 -0.77 6.72 -9.13
N LYS A 152 -1.13 7.57 -10.08
CA LYS A 152 -2.33 7.40 -10.92
C LYS A 152 -3.58 7.30 -10.00
N SER A 153 -4.40 6.26 -10.17
CA SER A 153 -5.58 5.99 -9.34
C SER A 153 -5.26 5.31 -8.00
N PHE A 154 -4.01 4.98 -7.70
CA PHE A 154 -3.63 4.33 -6.44
C PHE A 154 -3.21 5.34 -5.38
N ILE A 155 -3.80 5.24 -4.19
CA ILE A 155 -3.49 6.04 -3.01
C ILE A 155 -3.03 5.17 -1.83
N ARG A 156 -2.30 5.74 -0.88
CA ARG A 156 -1.72 5.02 0.27
C ARG A 156 -1.99 5.76 1.58
N PRO A 157 -3.24 5.67 2.08
CA PRO A 157 -3.66 6.40 3.26
C PRO A 157 -2.89 6.05 4.54
N MET A 158 -2.41 4.78 4.62
CA MET A 158 -1.72 4.26 5.80
C MET A 158 -0.21 4.46 5.80
N LEU A 159 0.35 5.11 4.76
CA LEU A 159 1.80 5.24 4.60
C LEU A 159 2.49 6.05 5.71
N ALA A 160 1.74 6.91 6.39
CA ALA A 160 2.22 7.66 7.56
C ALA A 160 2.08 6.88 8.89
N VAL A 161 1.49 5.68 8.89
CA VAL A 161 1.15 4.91 10.09
C VAL A 161 2.12 3.72 10.24
N SER A 162 2.57 3.46 11.46
CA SER A 162 3.41 2.32 11.79
C SER A 162 2.58 1.05 12.05
N ARG A 163 3.23 -0.10 11.97
CA ARG A 163 2.63 -1.39 12.31
C ARG A 163 2.12 -1.44 13.74
N THR A 164 2.86 -0.89 14.69
CA THR A 164 2.48 -0.83 16.10
C THR A 164 1.20 0.01 16.31
N GLU A 165 1.05 1.13 15.60
CA GLU A 165 -0.18 1.94 15.67
C GLU A 165 -1.39 1.19 15.11
N ILE A 166 -1.20 0.35 14.07
CA ILE A 166 -2.25 -0.47 13.48
C ILE A 166 -2.71 -1.54 14.48
N GLU A 167 -1.77 -2.27 15.08
CA GLU A 167 -2.06 -3.33 16.05
C GLU A 167 -2.82 -2.78 17.27
N ALA A 168 -2.34 -1.66 17.82
CA ALA A 168 -3.04 -0.98 18.92
C ALA A 168 -4.46 -0.52 18.52
N TYR A 169 -4.64 -0.03 17.29
CA TYR A 169 -5.95 0.38 16.81
C TYR A 169 -6.92 -0.78 16.64
N LEU A 170 -6.45 -1.89 16.09
CA LEU A 170 -7.27 -3.10 15.93
C LEU A 170 -7.74 -3.63 17.28
N GLU A 171 -6.83 -3.69 18.26
CA GLU A 171 -7.14 -4.11 19.63
C GLU A 171 -8.18 -3.19 20.29
N GLN A 172 -7.96 -1.86 20.26
CA GLN A 172 -8.86 -0.86 20.83
C GLN A 172 -10.28 -0.90 20.25
N ASN A 173 -10.43 -1.33 18.99
CA ASN A 173 -11.71 -1.38 18.30
C ASN A 173 -12.30 -2.80 18.21
N GLY A 174 -11.65 -3.80 18.80
CA GLY A 174 -12.10 -5.20 18.77
C GLY A 174 -12.19 -5.77 17.35
N LEU A 175 -11.29 -5.37 16.45
CA LEU A 175 -11.30 -5.76 15.05
C LEU A 175 -10.49 -7.05 14.85
N SER A 176 -11.18 -8.10 14.42
CA SER A 176 -10.52 -9.35 14.00
C SER A 176 -9.95 -9.23 12.59
N HIS A 177 -8.90 -9.97 12.32
CA HIS A 177 -8.26 -10.07 11.01
C HIS A 177 -7.70 -11.48 10.81
N VAL A 178 -7.38 -11.81 9.56
CA VAL A 178 -6.74 -13.08 9.20
C VAL A 178 -5.23 -12.92 9.31
N THR A 179 -4.57 -13.90 9.93
CA THR A 179 -3.11 -13.99 9.91
C THR A 179 -2.69 -14.79 8.68
N ASP A 180 -1.92 -14.16 7.79
CA ASP A 180 -1.42 -14.81 6.59
C ASP A 180 -0.27 -15.76 6.93
N SER A 181 -0.45 -17.06 6.66
CA SER A 181 0.58 -18.09 6.86
C SER A 181 1.83 -17.85 5.99
N THR A 182 1.70 -17.16 4.85
CA THR A 182 2.82 -16.85 3.96
C THR A 182 3.75 -15.75 4.48
N ASN A 183 3.36 -15.00 5.51
CA ASN A 183 4.26 -14.08 6.19
C ASN A 183 5.49 -14.78 6.79
N PHE A 184 5.43 -16.10 6.95
CA PHE A 184 6.53 -16.94 7.44
C PHE A 184 7.34 -17.60 6.32
N LEU A 185 6.88 -17.57 5.04
CA LEU A 185 7.66 -18.09 3.92
C LEU A 185 8.65 -17.01 3.45
N PRO A 186 9.92 -17.36 3.22
CA PRO A 186 10.89 -16.39 2.79
C PRO A 186 10.68 -16.02 1.32
N ASP A 187 9.91 -15.00 1.02
CA ASP A 187 10.23 -14.19 -0.15
C ASP A 187 11.59 -13.55 0.13
N ALA A 188 12.58 -14.10 -0.56
CA ALA A 188 13.94 -14.21 -0.07
C ALA A 188 14.59 -12.90 0.37
N ARG A 189 14.25 -11.72 -0.20
CA ARG A 189 14.93 -10.47 0.12
C ARG A 189 14.14 -9.62 1.12
N ARG A 190 12.84 -9.45 0.91
CA ARG A 190 11.99 -8.60 1.75
C ARG A 190 11.83 -9.19 3.15
N ASN A 191 11.60 -10.51 3.24
CA ASN A 191 11.50 -11.19 4.52
C ASN A 191 12.84 -11.23 5.27
N ARG A 192 13.99 -11.39 4.57
CA ARG A 192 15.30 -11.26 5.23
C ARG A 192 15.51 -9.86 5.81
N LEU A 193 15.15 -8.80 5.08
CA LEU A 193 15.23 -7.44 5.61
C LEU A 193 14.35 -7.29 6.85
N ARG A 194 13.11 -7.72 6.78
CA ARG A 194 12.13 -7.62 7.87
C ARG A 194 12.55 -8.41 9.11
N GLN A 195 13.05 -9.64 8.92
CA GLN A 195 13.35 -10.55 10.04
C GLN A 195 14.76 -10.41 10.61
N SER A 196 15.73 -9.97 9.79
CA SER A 196 17.13 -10.00 10.20
C SER A 196 17.78 -8.61 10.22
N VAL A 197 17.53 -7.75 9.23
CA VAL A 197 18.24 -6.47 9.12
C VAL A 197 17.52 -5.35 9.86
N ILE A 198 16.21 -5.20 9.64
CA ILE A 198 15.44 -4.12 10.26
C ILE A 198 15.45 -4.19 11.80
N PRO A 199 15.36 -5.37 12.45
CA PRO A 199 15.48 -5.45 13.90
C PRO A 199 16.81 -4.93 14.44
N LEU A 200 17.93 -5.21 13.76
CA LEU A 200 19.24 -4.68 14.14
C LEU A 200 19.29 -3.15 14.00
N LEU A 201 18.80 -2.62 12.90
CA LEU A 201 18.73 -1.17 12.70
C LEU A 201 17.77 -0.48 13.70
N LYS A 202 16.68 -1.14 14.08
CA LYS A 202 15.74 -0.64 15.12
C LYS A 202 16.36 -0.70 16.52
N ALA A 203 17.32 -1.59 16.77
CA ALA A 203 18.08 -1.59 18.03
C ALA A 203 18.96 -0.34 18.17
N GLU A 204 19.54 0.14 17.05
CA GLU A 204 20.30 1.40 17.03
C GLU A 204 19.39 2.62 17.06
N ASN A 205 18.22 2.57 16.39
CA ASN A 205 17.25 3.65 16.36
C ASN A 205 15.83 3.08 16.47
N PRO A 206 15.22 3.06 17.66
CA PRO A 206 13.84 2.57 17.83
C PRO A 206 12.80 3.31 16.99
N SER A 207 13.05 4.58 16.64
CA SER A 207 12.17 5.40 15.80
C SER A 207 12.53 5.33 14.30
N LEU A 208 13.26 4.30 13.87
CA LEU A 208 13.79 4.17 12.50
C LEU A 208 12.71 4.34 11.42
N CYS A 209 11.53 3.73 11.57
CA CYS A 209 10.45 3.83 10.58
C CYS A 209 10.00 5.28 10.38
N GLU A 210 9.81 6.02 11.49
CA GLU A 210 9.41 7.43 11.46
C GLU A 210 10.53 8.32 10.88
N THR A 211 11.77 8.08 11.29
CA THR A 211 12.94 8.82 10.81
C THR A 211 13.13 8.61 9.30
N ALA A 212 13.04 7.37 8.83
CA ALA A 212 13.13 7.04 7.41
C ALA A 212 11.95 7.65 6.62
N PHE A 213 10.74 7.60 7.16
CA PHE A 213 9.59 8.22 6.51
C PHE A 213 9.78 9.74 6.35
N ARG A 214 10.25 10.43 7.39
CA ARG A 214 10.56 11.87 7.33
C ARG A 214 11.68 12.18 6.33
N MET A 215 12.74 11.36 6.30
CA MET A 215 13.80 11.46 5.30
C MET A 215 13.25 11.35 3.87
N CYS A 216 12.42 10.34 3.60
CA CYS A 216 11.78 10.16 2.29
C CYS A 216 10.98 11.40 1.86
N ARG A 217 10.28 12.04 2.79
CA ARG A 217 9.50 13.26 2.52
C ARG A 217 10.39 14.44 2.09
N LEU A 218 11.54 14.60 2.73
CA LEU A 218 12.51 15.64 2.33
C LEU A 218 13.08 15.35 0.94
N LEU A 219 13.53 14.12 0.72
CA LEU A 219 14.06 13.69 -0.57
C LEU A 219 13.03 13.79 -1.70
N GLU A 220 11.74 13.51 -1.43
CA GLU A 220 10.66 13.67 -2.41
C GLU A 220 10.48 15.14 -2.84
N ALA A 221 10.60 16.10 -1.91
CA ALA A 221 10.54 17.52 -2.21
C ALA A 221 11.74 17.97 -3.07
N ASP A 222 12.95 17.52 -2.71
CA ASP A 222 14.17 17.82 -3.46
C ASP A 222 14.11 17.21 -4.87
N GLU A 223 13.67 15.98 -5.01
CA GLU A 223 13.53 15.28 -6.28
C GLU A 223 12.52 15.97 -7.19
N ALA A 224 11.36 16.37 -6.64
CA ALA A 224 10.34 17.10 -7.38
C ALA A 224 10.88 18.45 -7.92
N GLN A 225 11.67 19.16 -7.12
CA GLN A 225 12.30 20.42 -7.53
C GLN A 225 13.33 20.20 -8.64
N LEU A 226 14.21 19.21 -8.50
CA LEU A 226 15.22 18.88 -9.51
C LEU A 226 14.57 18.44 -10.82
N SER A 227 13.53 17.61 -10.75
CA SER A 227 12.77 17.16 -11.92
C SER A 227 12.08 18.34 -12.65
N ALA A 228 11.49 19.27 -11.89
CA ALA A 228 10.88 20.46 -12.47
C ALA A 228 11.90 21.37 -13.17
N GLN A 229 13.08 21.57 -12.57
CA GLN A 229 14.17 22.34 -13.19
C GLN A 229 14.70 21.66 -14.47
N ALA A 230 14.88 20.35 -14.43
CA ALA A 230 15.33 19.59 -15.60
C ALA A 230 14.32 19.68 -16.77
N GLU A 231 13.02 19.64 -16.49
CA GLU A 231 11.98 19.76 -17.51
C GLU A 231 12.01 21.14 -18.17
N VAL A 232 12.20 22.23 -17.39
CA VAL A 232 12.34 23.60 -17.95
C VAL A 232 13.53 23.68 -18.88
N VAL A 233 14.71 23.16 -18.51
CA VAL A 233 15.90 23.15 -19.35
C VAL A 233 15.68 22.34 -20.62
N LEU A 234 15.04 21.18 -20.53
CA LEU A 234 14.71 20.32 -21.65
C LEU A 234 13.78 21.01 -22.66
N GLN A 235 12.76 21.73 -22.15
CA GLN A 235 11.85 22.51 -23.02
C GLN A 235 12.58 23.65 -23.73
N GLN A 236 13.47 24.36 -23.02
CA GLN A 236 14.27 25.42 -23.64
C GLN A 236 15.21 24.88 -24.73
N ALA A 237 15.86 23.74 -24.49
CA ALA A 237 16.73 23.11 -25.49
C ALA A 237 15.95 22.67 -26.75
N ARG A 238 14.73 22.12 -26.58
CA ARG A 238 13.87 21.72 -27.70
C ARG A 238 13.34 22.89 -28.57
N LEU A 239 13.29 24.09 -28.00
CA LEU A 239 12.86 25.30 -28.74
C LEU A 239 14.03 25.99 -29.44
N ALA A 240 15.27 25.60 -29.17
CA ALA A 240 16.49 26.16 -29.76
C ALA A 240 16.98 25.39 -31.01
N ASP A 241 16.41 24.19 -31.25
CA ASP A 241 16.58 23.37 -32.45
C ASP A 241 15.45 23.67 -33.45
#